data_476d8819128752bb45509939382028f5
#
_entry.id   476d8819128752bb45509939382028f5
#
_cell.length_a   1.000
_cell.length_b   1.000
_cell.length_c   1.000
_cell.angle_alpha   90.00
_cell.angle_beta   90.00
_cell.angle_gamma   90.00
#
_symmetry.space_group_name_H-M   'P 1'
#
loop_
_entity.id
_entity.type
_entity.pdbx_description
1 polymer ?
#
loop_
_entity_poly.entity_id
_entity_poly.type
_entity_poly.pdbx_seq_one_letter_code
_entity_poly.pdbx_strand_id
1 'polypeptide(L)'
;SQDVQGETFDYPEIFFEERIHEIRRVHPDPRQVKQAAEKLINSKQPIIISGGGVLYSEAEEELSIFAKKHNIPVTSTVMGIGCMTRDDPYYISAVGALGEGSSNSLSKDTDLALAIGTKLADFTTVSWANFENPNFKLVSVNTARFDTTKHLATSVISDAKIGLQQISDALGDWRAPNNWYQRAIKERDEWDAYVEKQSGPTNQEEPSYAHAVGAVYR
;
A
#
# COMPACT_ATOMS: atom_id res chain seq x y z
N SER A 1 -10.87 -16.83 -17.88
CA SER A 1 -12.08 -16.36 -18.56
C SER A 1 -13.30 -17.06 -17.98
N GLN A 2 -14.50 -16.53 -18.19
CA GLN A 2 -15.73 -17.06 -17.60
C GLN A 2 -16.15 -18.40 -18.22
N ASP A 3 -15.85 -18.61 -19.47
CA ASP A 3 -16.08 -19.86 -20.20
C ASP A 3 -15.28 -21.03 -19.58
N VAL A 4 -14.01 -20.80 -19.23
CA VAL A 4 -13.18 -21.81 -18.53
C VAL A 4 -13.76 -22.16 -17.15
N GLN A 5 -14.38 -21.20 -16.47
CA GLN A 5 -15.02 -21.46 -15.15
C GLN A 5 -16.32 -22.26 -15.28
N GLY A 6 -16.94 -22.25 -16.44
CA GLY A 6 -18.17 -23.00 -16.73
C GLY A 6 -17.93 -24.45 -17.20
N GLU A 7 -16.71 -24.80 -17.55
CA GLU A 7 -16.36 -26.13 -17.98
C GLU A 7 -16.24 -27.12 -16.79
N THR A 8 -16.67 -28.34 -17.02
CA THR A 8 -16.52 -29.45 -16.07
C THR A 8 -15.52 -30.47 -16.60
N PHE A 9 -14.68 -31.00 -15.72
CA PHE A 9 -13.71 -32.06 -16.05
C PHE A 9 -13.40 -32.90 -14.81
N ASP A 10 -12.90 -34.12 -15.03
CA ASP A 10 -12.45 -34.98 -13.96
C ASP A 10 -11.04 -34.58 -13.52
N TYR A 11 -10.85 -34.42 -12.22
CA TYR A 11 -9.54 -34.13 -11.68
C TYR A 11 -8.66 -35.37 -11.69
N PRO A 12 -7.41 -35.28 -12.19
CA PRO A 12 -6.47 -36.41 -12.13
C PRO A 12 -6.09 -36.70 -10.68
N GLU A 13 -5.76 -37.97 -10.36
CA GLU A 13 -5.39 -38.38 -9.00
C GLU A 13 -4.26 -37.53 -8.40
N ILE A 14 -3.28 -37.13 -9.21
CA ILE A 14 -2.16 -36.29 -8.81
C ILE A 14 -2.59 -34.93 -8.24
N PHE A 15 -3.82 -34.46 -8.55
CA PHE A 15 -4.36 -33.21 -8.00
C PHE A 15 -4.61 -33.29 -6.49
N PHE A 16 -4.92 -34.50 -6.00
CA PHE A 16 -5.24 -34.77 -4.59
C PHE A 16 -4.02 -35.22 -3.78
N GLU A 17 -2.85 -35.34 -4.41
CA GLU A 17 -1.62 -35.68 -3.70
C GLU A 17 -1.19 -34.47 -2.81
N GLU A 18 -0.78 -34.77 -1.59
CA GLU A 18 -0.19 -33.79 -0.69
C GLU A 18 1.11 -33.23 -1.28
N ARG A 19 1.22 -31.91 -1.35
CA ARG A 19 2.41 -31.22 -1.85
C ARG A 19 2.84 -30.14 -0.89
N ILE A 20 4.10 -30.16 -0.53
CA ILE A 20 4.73 -29.11 0.27
C ILE A 20 5.52 -28.21 -0.69
N HIS A 21 5.15 -26.92 -0.72
CA HIS A 21 5.84 -25.92 -1.50
C HIS A 21 6.70 -25.05 -0.59
N GLU A 22 8.02 -25.11 -0.77
CA GLU A 22 8.94 -24.20 -0.11
C GLU A 22 8.87 -22.81 -0.76
N ILE A 23 8.45 -21.83 0.01
CA ILE A 23 8.41 -20.43 -0.45
C ILE A 23 9.77 -19.79 -0.20
N ARG A 24 10.46 -19.44 -1.28
CA ARG A 24 11.76 -18.77 -1.22
C ARG A 24 11.55 -17.26 -1.14
N ARG A 25 12.23 -16.60 -0.22
CA ARG A 25 12.28 -15.14 -0.16
C ARG A 25 13.33 -14.63 -1.15
N VAL A 26 12.88 -13.81 -2.11
CA VAL A 26 13.73 -13.21 -3.14
C VAL A 26 14.50 -12.05 -2.54
N HIS A 27 15.82 -12.08 -2.64
CA HIS A 27 16.70 -10.97 -2.23
C HIS A 27 16.92 -10.00 -3.38
N PRO A 28 16.91 -8.67 -3.15
CA PRO A 28 17.09 -7.69 -4.20
C PRO A 28 18.56 -7.59 -4.64
N ASP A 29 18.78 -7.13 -5.88
CA ASP A 29 20.11 -6.68 -6.31
C ASP A 29 20.51 -5.43 -5.51
N PRO A 30 21.72 -5.37 -4.92
CA PRO A 30 22.19 -4.21 -4.16
C PRO A 30 22.15 -2.90 -4.92
N ARG A 31 22.30 -2.93 -6.25
CA ARG A 31 22.17 -1.74 -7.11
C ARG A 31 20.74 -1.22 -7.14
N GLN A 32 19.74 -2.10 -7.14
CA GLN A 32 18.32 -1.72 -7.08
C GLN A 32 17.99 -1.09 -5.75
N VAL A 33 18.49 -1.66 -4.65
CA VAL A 33 18.33 -1.11 -3.28
C VAL A 33 18.93 0.29 -3.20
N LYS A 34 20.16 0.48 -3.69
CA LYS A 34 20.83 1.79 -3.72
C LYS A 34 20.02 2.83 -4.51
N GLN A 35 19.53 2.47 -5.69
CA GLN A 35 18.71 3.37 -6.51
C GLN A 35 17.40 3.76 -5.82
N ALA A 36 16.74 2.80 -5.14
CA ALA A 36 15.54 3.05 -4.37
C ALA A 36 15.80 4.01 -3.20
N ALA A 37 16.88 3.78 -2.44
CA ALA A 37 17.28 4.64 -1.34
C ALA A 37 17.63 6.07 -1.82
N GLU A 38 18.36 6.22 -2.91
CA GLU A 38 18.68 7.52 -3.52
C GLU A 38 17.41 8.29 -3.94
N LYS A 39 16.39 7.59 -4.47
CA LYS A 39 15.11 8.21 -4.81
C LYS A 39 14.37 8.71 -3.56
N LEU A 40 14.32 7.89 -2.50
CA LEU A 40 13.70 8.25 -1.23
C LEU A 40 14.40 9.45 -0.57
N ILE A 41 15.73 9.44 -0.50
CA ILE A 41 16.53 10.55 0.08
C ILE A 41 16.24 11.89 -0.61
N ASN A 42 15.98 11.87 -1.89
CA ASN A 42 15.70 13.07 -2.68
C ASN A 42 14.21 13.48 -2.68
N SER A 43 13.33 12.68 -2.08
CA SER A 43 11.91 12.98 -1.97
C SER A 43 11.62 13.95 -0.83
N LYS A 44 10.59 14.78 -1.02
CA LYS A 44 10.07 15.72 -0.01
C LYS A 44 8.71 15.28 0.53
N GLN A 45 7.99 14.49 -0.24
CA GLN A 45 6.60 14.11 0.02
C GLN A 45 6.38 12.61 -0.28
N PRO A 46 7.20 11.70 0.32
CA PRO A 46 7.08 10.28 0.03
C PRO A 46 5.86 9.67 0.72
N ILE A 47 5.23 8.69 0.05
CA ILE A 47 4.24 7.79 0.65
C ILE A 47 4.64 6.34 0.42
N ILE A 48 4.18 5.45 1.31
CA ILE A 48 4.21 4.01 1.06
C ILE A 48 2.83 3.57 0.60
N ILE A 49 2.77 2.71 -0.43
CA ILE A 49 1.56 2.03 -0.86
C ILE A 49 1.75 0.54 -0.61
N SER A 50 1.19 0.03 0.47
CA SER A 50 1.28 -1.38 0.84
C SER A 50 0.19 -2.21 0.13
N GLY A 51 0.60 -3.31 -0.48
CA GLY A 51 -0.30 -4.27 -1.11
C GLY A 51 -0.33 -5.61 -0.39
N GLY A 52 -1.12 -6.57 -0.89
CA GLY A 52 -1.24 -7.92 -0.33
C GLY A 52 0.08 -8.68 -0.23
N GLY A 53 1.10 -8.33 -1.03
CA GLY A 53 2.42 -8.93 -0.92
C GLY A 53 3.13 -8.68 0.41
N VAL A 54 2.74 -7.65 1.16
CA VAL A 54 3.23 -7.43 2.54
C VAL A 54 2.69 -8.53 3.46
N LEU A 55 1.38 -8.82 3.39
CA LEU A 55 0.75 -9.91 4.16
C LEU A 55 1.34 -11.28 3.79
N TYR A 56 1.49 -11.56 2.49
CA TYR A 56 2.08 -12.82 2.03
C TYR A 56 3.56 -13.00 2.42
N SER A 57 4.27 -11.90 2.67
CA SER A 57 5.65 -11.91 3.13
C SER A 57 5.76 -11.91 4.66
N GLU A 58 4.63 -11.83 5.39
CA GLU A 58 4.63 -11.66 6.85
C GLU A 58 5.54 -10.48 7.26
N ALA A 59 5.33 -9.33 6.59
CA ALA A 59 6.18 -8.15 6.68
C ALA A 59 5.48 -6.95 7.35
N GLU A 60 4.39 -7.19 8.09
CA GLU A 60 3.59 -6.16 8.74
C GLU A 60 4.40 -5.39 9.78
N GLU A 61 5.16 -6.11 10.59
CA GLU A 61 6.02 -5.52 11.62
C GLU A 61 7.14 -4.68 10.97
N GLU A 62 7.79 -5.22 9.94
CA GLU A 62 8.84 -4.51 9.20
C GLU A 62 8.31 -3.26 8.51
N LEU A 63 7.08 -3.29 8.01
CA LEU A 63 6.43 -2.12 7.42
C LEU A 63 6.22 -1.02 8.46
N SER A 64 5.70 -1.36 9.64
CA SER A 64 5.49 -0.40 10.74
C SER A 64 6.82 0.17 11.23
N ILE A 65 7.84 -0.66 11.45
CA ILE A 65 9.20 -0.23 11.83
C ILE A 65 9.79 0.71 10.78
N PHE A 66 9.69 0.36 9.49
CA PHE A 66 10.19 1.16 8.38
C PHE A 66 9.51 2.53 8.33
N ALA A 67 8.19 2.56 8.36
CA ALA A 67 7.40 3.79 8.32
C ALA A 67 7.78 4.74 9.47
N LYS A 68 7.87 4.22 10.70
CA LYS A 68 8.24 4.96 11.90
C LYS A 68 9.69 5.45 11.85
N LYS A 69 10.64 4.59 11.47
CA LYS A 69 12.06 4.93 11.40
C LYS A 69 12.30 6.04 10.38
N HIS A 70 11.69 5.94 9.20
CA HIS A 70 11.91 6.86 8.10
C HIS A 70 10.86 7.98 7.99
N ASN A 71 9.89 8.02 8.92
CA ASN A 71 8.86 9.07 9.01
C ASN A 71 7.99 9.19 7.73
N ILE A 72 7.61 8.06 7.15
CA ILE A 72 6.84 8.01 5.89
C ILE A 72 5.42 7.53 6.16
N PRO A 73 4.37 8.29 5.78
CA PRO A 73 3.00 7.84 5.90
C PRO A 73 2.71 6.65 4.99
N VAL A 74 1.86 5.73 5.47
CA VAL A 74 1.50 4.49 4.78
C VAL A 74 0.04 4.54 4.36
N THR A 75 -0.18 4.23 3.08
CA THR A 75 -1.49 3.92 2.54
C THR A 75 -1.54 2.46 2.12
N SER A 76 -2.72 1.87 2.03
CA SER A 76 -2.85 0.50 1.54
C SER A 76 -3.70 0.42 0.29
N THR A 77 -3.45 -0.59 -0.54
CA THR A 77 -4.43 -1.01 -1.54
C THR A 77 -5.56 -1.77 -0.87
N VAL A 78 -6.67 -2.01 -1.55
CA VAL A 78 -7.75 -2.88 -1.03
C VAL A 78 -7.22 -4.25 -0.59
N MET A 79 -6.29 -4.85 -1.35
CA MET A 79 -5.65 -6.12 -1.01
C MET A 79 -4.58 -6.00 0.06
N GLY A 80 -4.18 -4.79 0.41
CA GLY A 80 -3.22 -4.49 1.47
C GLY A 80 -3.89 -4.07 2.79
N ILE A 81 -5.21 -4.02 2.87
CA ILE A 81 -5.93 -3.78 4.12
C ILE A 81 -5.57 -4.88 5.12
N GLY A 82 -5.13 -4.49 6.30
CA GLY A 82 -4.61 -5.40 7.33
C GLY A 82 -3.08 -5.43 7.43
N CYS A 83 -2.33 -4.85 6.46
CA CYS A 83 -0.87 -4.70 6.59
C CYS A 83 -0.45 -3.82 7.76
N MET A 84 -1.29 -2.88 8.16
CA MET A 84 -1.16 -2.07 9.37
C MET A 84 -2.53 -1.91 10.02
N THR A 85 -2.55 -1.78 11.34
CA THR A 85 -3.78 -1.52 12.08
C THR A 85 -4.18 -0.04 11.97
N ARG A 86 -5.48 0.26 12.14
CA ARG A 86 -5.97 1.65 12.12
C ARG A 86 -5.34 2.51 13.22
N ASP A 87 -4.91 1.89 14.31
CA ASP A 87 -4.29 2.56 15.47
C ASP A 87 -2.82 2.91 15.25
N ASP A 88 -2.17 2.36 14.21
CA ASP A 88 -0.80 2.73 13.90
C ASP A 88 -0.76 4.19 13.42
N PRO A 89 0.05 5.06 14.09
CA PRO A 89 0.08 6.48 13.78
C PRO A 89 0.58 6.80 12.37
N TYR A 90 1.27 5.86 11.71
CA TYR A 90 1.75 6.03 10.33
C TYR A 90 0.77 5.54 9.28
N TYR A 91 -0.25 4.77 9.66
CA TYR A 91 -1.28 4.32 8.74
C TYR A 91 -2.32 5.42 8.51
N ILE A 92 -2.50 5.81 7.27
CA ILE A 92 -3.47 6.85 6.90
C ILE A 92 -4.81 6.22 6.53
N SER A 93 -4.85 5.43 5.46
CA SER A 93 -6.02 4.67 5.04
C SER A 93 -5.77 3.93 3.71
N ALA A 94 -6.81 3.34 3.13
CA ALA A 94 -6.74 2.78 1.79
C ALA A 94 -6.74 3.88 0.71
N VAL A 95 -5.99 3.65 -0.37
CA VAL A 95 -5.87 4.53 -1.55
C VAL A 95 -6.55 3.92 -2.77
N GLY A 96 -7.03 4.75 -3.68
CA GLY A 96 -7.60 4.33 -4.96
C GLY A 96 -9.09 4.62 -5.10
N ALA A 97 -9.74 3.97 -6.07
CA ALA A 97 -11.17 4.16 -6.39
C ALA A 97 -12.10 3.81 -5.22
N LEU A 98 -11.71 2.83 -4.39
CA LEU A 98 -12.38 2.45 -3.15
C LEU A 98 -11.64 2.97 -1.91
N GLY A 99 -10.71 3.90 -2.11
CA GLY A 99 -9.92 4.50 -1.04
C GLY A 99 -10.62 5.67 -0.35
N GLU A 100 -10.01 6.09 0.74
CA GLU A 100 -10.51 7.22 1.54
C GLU A 100 -9.99 8.56 1.01
N GLY A 101 -10.71 9.64 1.31
CA GLY A 101 -10.36 10.98 0.85
C GLY A 101 -9.00 11.46 1.32
N SER A 102 -8.59 11.12 2.56
CA SER A 102 -7.27 11.43 3.12
C SER A 102 -6.12 10.86 2.30
N SER A 103 -6.13 9.56 2.01
CA SER A 103 -5.09 8.91 1.21
C SER A 103 -5.08 9.38 -0.24
N ASN A 104 -6.24 9.59 -0.82
CA ASN A 104 -6.36 10.10 -2.19
C ASN A 104 -5.87 11.55 -2.30
N SER A 105 -6.14 12.40 -1.29
CA SER A 105 -5.60 13.77 -1.22
C SER A 105 -4.08 13.78 -1.15
N LEU A 106 -3.49 12.96 -0.27
CA LEU A 106 -2.03 12.86 -0.17
C LEU A 106 -1.39 12.35 -1.45
N SER A 107 -2.03 11.39 -2.13
CA SER A 107 -1.50 10.79 -3.36
C SER A 107 -1.36 11.81 -4.49
N LYS A 108 -2.22 12.84 -4.54
CA LYS A 108 -2.15 13.90 -5.56
C LYS A 108 -0.87 14.73 -5.46
N ASP A 109 -0.41 14.97 -4.25
CA ASP A 109 0.74 15.85 -3.99
C ASP A 109 2.04 15.09 -3.77
N THR A 110 1.98 13.76 -3.60
CA THR A 110 3.18 12.96 -3.39
C THR A 110 4.18 13.09 -4.55
N ASP A 111 5.44 13.25 -4.23
CA ASP A 111 6.53 13.27 -5.23
C ASP A 111 7.21 11.90 -5.39
N LEU A 112 6.92 10.97 -4.48
CA LEU A 112 7.42 9.59 -4.56
C LEU A 112 6.48 8.60 -3.87
N ALA A 113 6.05 7.57 -4.59
CA ALA A 113 5.41 6.41 -4.01
C ALA A 113 6.40 5.24 -3.93
N LEU A 114 6.54 4.66 -2.72
CA LEU A 114 7.19 3.38 -2.49
C LEU A 114 6.09 2.31 -2.45
N ALA A 115 5.86 1.66 -3.59
CA ALA A 115 4.86 0.61 -3.73
C ALA A 115 5.45 -0.75 -3.34
N ILE A 116 4.86 -1.42 -2.35
CA ILE A 116 5.38 -2.66 -1.77
C ILE A 116 4.34 -3.76 -1.91
N GLY A 117 4.70 -4.84 -2.61
CA GLY A 117 3.85 -6.02 -2.78
C GLY A 117 2.51 -5.72 -3.47
N THR A 118 2.49 -4.76 -4.40
CA THR A 118 1.31 -4.38 -5.16
C THR A 118 1.60 -4.32 -6.66
N LYS A 119 0.57 -4.58 -7.47
CA LYS A 119 0.62 -4.44 -8.94
C LYS A 119 0.36 -3.02 -9.41
N LEU A 120 -0.11 -2.12 -8.53
CA LEU A 120 -0.62 -0.80 -8.89
C LEU A 120 -1.65 -0.88 -10.02
N ALA A 121 -2.65 -1.77 -9.82
CA ALA A 121 -3.75 -1.91 -10.74
C ALA A 121 -4.59 -0.62 -10.81
N ASP A 122 -5.42 -0.54 -11.83
CA ASP A 122 -6.23 0.64 -12.16
C ASP A 122 -7.09 1.14 -10.98
N PHE A 123 -7.70 0.23 -10.24
CA PHE A 123 -8.45 0.57 -9.02
C PHE A 123 -7.60 1.26 -7.94
N THR A 124 -6.32 0.93 -7.84
CA THR A 124 -5.41 1.55 -6.86
C THR A 124 -4.97 2.95 -7.31
N THR A 125 -4.72 3.12 -8.61
CA THR A 125 -4.19 4.37 -9.15
C THR A 125 -5.27 5.32 -9.65
N VAL A 126 -6.52 4.86 -9.75
CA VAL A 126 -7.65 5.59 -10.38
C VAL A 126 -7.25 6.02 -11.79
N SER A 127 -6.77 5.07 -12.58
CA SER A 127 -6.21 5.34 -13.92
C SER A 127 -5.12 6.43 -13.88
N TRP A 128 -4.31 6.46 -12.82
CA TRP A 128 -3.26 7.45 -12.52
C TRP A 128 -3.77 8.87 -12.20
N ALA A 129 -5.07 9.08 -12.09
CA ALA A 129 -5.63 10.39 -11.71
C ALA A 129 -5.31 10.82 -10.26
N ASN A 130 -4.85 9.88 -9.42
CA ASN A 130 -4.44 10.19 -8.04
C ASN A 130 -2.99 10.70 -7.92
N PHE A 131 -2.20 10.70 -9.00
CA PHE A 131 -0.78 11.09 -8.97
C PHE A 131 -0.54 12.27 -9.90
N GLU A 132 -0.98 13.45 -9.44
CA GLU A 132 -0.99 14.68 -10.24
C GLU A 132 0.33 15.46 -10.17
N ASN A 133 1.22 15.13 -9.21
CA ASN A 133 2.48 15.86 -9.03
C ASN A 133 3.40 15.65 -10.25
N PRO A 134 3.80 16.72 -10.96
CA PRO A 134 4.65 16.60 -12.15
C PRO A 134 6.04 16.03 -11.86
N ASN A 135 6.48 16.02 -10.61
CA ASN A 135 7.75 15.44 -10.17
C ASN A 135 7.59 14.03 -9.62
N PHE A 136 6.39 13.44 -9.75
CA PHE A 136 6.10 12.11 -9.23
C PHE A 136 7.08 11.05 -9.73
N LYS A 137 7.54 10.22 -8.80
CA LYS A 137 8.42 9.07 -9.06
C LYS A 137 7.86 7.84 -8.36
N LEU A 138 8.13 6.69 -8.95
CA LEU A 138 7.70 5.41 -8.43
C LEU A 138 8.91 4.52 -8.13
N VAL A 139 8.94 3.95 -6.92
CA VAL A 139 9.79 2.81 -6.55
C VAL A 139 8.86 1.63 -6.32
N SER A 140 9.12 0.50 -6.94
CA SER A 140 8.28 -0.69 -6.82
C SER A 140 9.09 -1.88 -6.29
N VAL A 141 8.65 -2.42 -5.13
CA VAL A 141 9.18 -3.63 -4.51
C VAL A 141 8.19 -4.76 -4.71
N ASN A 142 8.56 -5.77 -5.47
CA ASN A 142 7.72 -6.94 -5.72
C ASN A 142 8.57 -8.13 -6.13
N THR A 143 8.11 -9.35 -5.84
CA THR A 143 8.74 -10.58 -6.32
C THR A 143 8.52 -10.80 -7.82
N ALA A 144 7.44 -10.24 -8.38
CA ALA A 144 7.12 -10.31 -9.79
C ALA A 144 7.87 -9.24 -10.57
N ARG A 145 8.89 -9.65 -11.34
CA ARG A 145 9.69 -8.77 -12.17
C ARG A 145 8.85 -7.89 -13.10
N PHE A 146 7.80 -8.46 -13.70
CA PHE A 146 6.91 -7.73 -14.62
C PHE A 146 6.21 -6.56 -13.90
N ASP A 147 5.73 -6.78 -12.68
CA ASP A 147 5.01 -5.76 -11.92
C ASP A 147 5.94 -4.65 -11.41
N THR A 148 7.21 -4.97 -11.10
CA THR A 148 8.17 -3.95 -10.65
C THR A 148 8.66 -3.03 -11.76
N THR A 149 8.58 -3.43 -13.02
CA THR A 149 9.09 -2.65 -14.16
C THR A 149 8.02 -1.80 -14.85
N LYS A 150 6.76 -1.95 -14.46
CA LYS A 150 5.65 -1.14 -14.99
C LYS A 150 5.79 0.34 -14.61
N HIS A 151 5.14 1.17 -15.38
CA HIS A 151 4.92 2.59 -15.04
C HIS A 151 6.21 3.39 -14.84
N LEU A 152 7.28 3.02 -15.53
CA LEU A 152 8.62 3.65 -15.40
C LEU A 152 9.18 3.62 -13.97
N ALA A 153 8.76 2.63 -13.18
CA ALA A 153 9.20 2.50 -11.80
C ALA A 153 10.69 2.16 -11.68
N THR A 154 11.31 2.66 -10.63
CA THR A 154 12.59 2.13 -10.14
C THR A 154 12.31 0.77 -9.51
N SER A 155 12.76 -0.29 -10.18
CA SER A 155 12.44 -1.66 -9.82
C SER A 155 13.33 -2.18 -8.71
N VAL A 156 12.70 -2.82 -7.69
CA VAL A 156 13.39 -3.63 -6.67
C VAL A 156 12.71 -5.00 -6.65
N ILE A 157 13.33 -5.98 -7.30
CA ILE A 157 12.80 -7.35 -7.35
C ILE A 157 13.14 -8.03 -6.04
N SER A 158 12.17 -8.11 -5.13
CA SER A 158 12.38 -8.62 -3.78
C SER A 158 11.08 -9.09 -3.12
N ASP A 159 11.22 -10.01 -2.18
CA ASP A 159 10.25 -10.22 -1.11
C ASP A 159 10.08 -8.91 -0.32
N ALA A 160 8.85 -8.63 0.14
CA ALA A 160 8.55 -7.35 0.81
C ALA A 160 9.34 -7.17 2.10
N LYS A 161 9.46 -8.23 2.92
CA LYS A 161 10.21 -8.21 4.18
C LYS A 161 11.68 -7.88 3.96
N ILE A 162 12.32 -8.63 3.08
CA ILE A 162 13.74 -8.44 2.75
C ILE A 162 13.97 -7.07 2.08
N GLY A 163 13.07 -6.66 1.18
CA GLY A 163 13.16 -5.36 0.50
C GLY A 163 13.10 -4.19 1.48
N LEU A 164 12.15 -4.21 2.42
CA LEU A 164 12.03 -3.19 3.48
C LEU A 164 13.29 -3.12 4.34
N GLN A 165 13.80 -4.26 4.80
CA GLN A 165 15.01 -4.32 5.63
C GLN A 165 16.20 -3.72 4.89
N GLN A 166 16.50 -4.17 3.66
CA GLN A 166 17.66 -3.71 2.92
C GLN A 166 17.57 -2.25 2.47
N ILE A 167 16.38 -1.77 2.10
CA ILE A 167 16.18 -0.35 1.79
C ILE A 167 16.36 0.48 3.07
N SER A 168 15.85 0.03 4.22
CA SER A 168 16.05 0.71 5.50
C SER A 168 17.53 0.80 5.90
N ASP A 169 18.29 -0.27 5.69
CA ASP A 169 19.75 -0.28 5.94
C ASP A 169 20.46 0.74 5.03
N ALA A 170 20.09 0.80 3.76
CA ALA A 170 20.66 1.74 2.81
C ALA A 170 20.27 3.21 3.07
N LEU A 171 19.13 3.47 3.68
CA LEU A 171 18.68 4.79 4.12
C LEU A 171 19.37 5.27 5.40
N GLY A 172 19.84 4.34 6.26
CA GLY A 172 20.44 4.65 7.55
C GLY A 172 19.49 5.45 8.45
N ASP A 173 19.90 6.64 8.87
CA ASP A 173 19.13 7.53 9.74
C ASP A 173 18.29 8.56 8.99
N TRP A 174 18.22 8.46 7.66
CA TRP A 174 17.41 9.38 6.87
C TRP A 174 15.93 9.30 7.24
N ARG A 175 15.29 10.45 7.27
CA ARG A 175 13.87 10.60 7.58
C ARG A 175 13.21 11.56 6.58
N ALA A 176 12.01 11.26 6.18
CA ALA A 176 11.18 12.19 5.41
C ALA A 176 10.87 13.47 6.21
N PRO A 177 10.61 14.61 5.53
CA PRO A 177 10.29 15.87 6.18
C PRO A 177 9.10 15.75 7.13
N ASN A 178 9.25 16.23 8.37
CA ASN A 178 8.19 16.10 9.38
C ASN A 178 6.92 16.87 9.04
N ASN A 179 7.01 17.97 8.32
CA ASN A 179 5.83 18.73 7.87
C ASN A 179 4.95 17.91 6.93
N TRP A 180 5.53 17.00 6.14
CA TRP A 180 4.76 16.10 5.29
C TRP A 180 4.00 15.05 6.11
N TYR A 181 4.67 14.43 7.07
CA TYR A 181 4.01 13.51 8.00
C TYR A 181 2.88 14.21 8.79
N GLN A 182 3.13 15.41 9.32
CA GLN A 182 2.10 16.17 10.05
C GLN A 182 0.89 16.51 9.16
N ARG A 183 1.12 16.81 7.89
CA ARG A 183 0.04 16.97 6.92
C ARG A 183 -0.76 15.68 6.75
N ALA A 184 -0.08 14.54 6.62
CA ALA A 184 -0.74 13.24 6.47
C ALA A 184 -1.65 12.92 7.67
N ILE A 185 -1.19 13.17 8.89
CA ILE A 185 -2.00 13.00 10.11
C ILE A 185 -3.21 13.94 10.09
N LYS A 186 -3.02 15.21 9.75
CA LYS A 186 -4.11 16.17 9.65
C LYS A 186 -5.20 15.73 8.66
N GLU A 187 -4.80 15.30 7.47
CA GLU A 187 -5.73 14.79 6.44
C GLU A 187 -6.51 13.57 6.94
N ARG A 188 -5.84 12.65 7.66
CA ARG A 188 -6.50 11.50 8.28
C ARG A 188 -7.52 11.94 9.33
N ASP A 189 -7.11 12.78 10.27
CA ASP A 189 -7.96 13.19 11.40
C ASP A 189 -9.18 13.99 10.90
N GLU A 190 -9.02 14.84 9.88
CA GLU A 190 -10.11 15.58 9.23
C GLU A 190 -11.07 14.60 8.52
N TRP A 191 -10.54 13.57 7.85
CA TRP A 191 -11.36 12.55 7.21
C TRP A 191 -12.12 11.70 8.23
N ASP A 192 -11.48 11.29 9.32
CA ASP A 192 -12.12 10.52 10.39
C ASP A 192 -13.25 11.31 11.03
N ALA A 193 -13.06 12.59 11.29
CA ALA A 193 -14.10 13.48 11.79
C ALA A 193 -15.28 13.63 10.79
N TYR A 194 -14.97 13.70 9.50
CA TYR A 194 -16.00 13.71 8.45
C TYR A 194 -16.80 12.40 8.43
N VAL A 195 -16.12 11.24 8.45
CA VAL A 195 -16.76 9.92 8.47
C VAL A 195 -17.65 9.76 9.70
N GLU A 196 -17.16 10.13 10.90
CA GLU A 196 -17.97 10.07 12.14
C GLU A 196 -19.24 10.93 12.03
N LYS A 197 -19.12 12.13 11.48
CA LYS A 197 -20.28 13.01 11.23
C LYS A 197 -21.29 12.40 10.26
N GLN A 198 -20.83 11.72 9.19
CA GLN A 198 -21.72 11.14 8.17
C GLN A 198 -22.35 9.82 8.59
N SER A 199 -21.66 9.05 9.45
CA SER A 199 -22.07 7.71 9.89
C SER A 199 -22.65 7.68 11.30
N GLY A 200 -22.67 8.81 12.00
CA GLY A 200 -23.16 8.94 13.37
C GLY A 200 -24.63 8.57 13.54
N PRO A 201 -25.12 8.46 14.77
CA PRO A 201 -26.54 8.21 15.04
C PRO A 201 -27.42 9.27 14.40
N THR A 202 -28.56 8.86 13.83
CA THR A 202 -29.51 9.76 13.18
C THR A 202 -30.93 9.43 13.60
N ASN A 203 -31.79 10.46 13.68
CA ASN A 203 -33.24 10.33 13.87
C ASN A 203 -34.01 10.56 12.55
N GLN A 204 -33.31 10.55 11.41
CA GLN A 204 -33.97 10.67 10.11
C GLN A 204 -34.86 9.46 9.83
N GLU A 205 -36.03 9.69 9.25
CA GLU A 205 -36.97 8.63 8.87
C GLU A 205 -36.35 7.67 7.83
N GLU A 206 -35.54 8.24 6.89
CA GLU A 206 -34.77 7.50 5.90
C GLU A 206 -33.27 7.71 6.16
N PRO A 207 -32.61 6.83 6.91
CA PRO A 207 -31.17 6.93 7.14
C PRO A 207 -30.37 6.63 5.86
N SER A 208 -29.26 7.34 5.67
CA SER A 208 -28.35 7.07 4.56
C SER A 208 -27.60 5.74 4.72
N TYR A 209 -27.00 5.23 3.63
CA TYR A 209 -26.11 4.06 3.71
C TYR A 209 -24.97 4.26 4.71
N ALA A 210 -24.42 5.47 4.83
CA ALA A 210 -23.38 5.77 5.80
C ALA A 210 -23.86 5.57 7.24
N HIS A 211 -25.08 6.01 7.58
CA HIS A 211 -25.67 5.78 8.88
C HIS A 211 -25.88 4.28 9.18
N ALA A 212 -26.33 3.51 8.17
CA ALA A 212 -26.50 2.07 8.32
C ALA A 212 -25.17 1.35 8.57
N VAL A 213 -24.13 1.68 7.81
CA VAL A 213 -22.77 1.14 8.01
C VAL A 213 -22.24 1.53 9.38
N GLY A 214 -22.38 2.79 9.79
CA GLY A 214 -21.95 3.27 11.09
C GLY A 214 -22.66 2.58 12.27
N ALA A 215 -23.93 2.21 12.11
CA ALA A 215 -24.68 1.46 13.13
C ALA A 215 -24.17 0.02 13.30
N VAL A 216 -23.66 -0.60 12.22
CA VAL A 216 -23.07 -1.95 12.28
C VAL A 216 -21.65 -1.91 12.85
N TYR A 217 -20.91 -0.85 12.56
CA TYR A 217 -19.52 -0.69 13.01
C TYR A 217 -19.38 -0.38 14.51
N ARG A 218 -20.33 0.33 15.08
CA ARG A 218 -20.39 0.66 16.53
C ARG A 218 -20.93 -0.48 17.37
#